data_dff9981c2cdbb423c5c5ea0685ddd7f4
#
_entry.id   dff9981c2cdbb423c5c5ea0685ddd7f4
#
_cell.length_a   1.000
_cell.length_b   1.000
_cell.length_c   1.000
_cell.angle_alpha   90.00
_cell.angle_beta   90.00
_cell.angle_gamma   90.00
#
_symmetry.space_group_name_H-M   'P 1'
#
loop_
_entity.id
_entity.type
_entity.pdbx_description
1 polymer ?
#
loop_
_entity_poly.entity_id
_entity_poly.type
_entity_poly.pdbx_seq_one_letter_code
_entity_poly.pdbx_strand_id
1 'polypeptide(L)'
;MYRIVRKEALRPTVTLYEIEAPLIAKKAQPGQFIILRTDENGERIPITINAYDPEKGTVTIIVQTVGSTTVKLSHMKEGDCLADFVGPLGKPTETEGKKKVAVVGGGVGCAIAYPVLKKFHDDGAEVHAIVGFRSEDLVILEEDFKKSSDKLIVCTDDGSYGRKGLVTEALKELIDAGNQYDEVFAIGPMVMMKFVSKTTEPYGIPTTVSMSPIMIDGTGMCGGCRLSVGGEMKFACVDGPDFDGHKVDWDLAVKRNQMYKDFEAHKYEETCNLFKKEAE
;
A
#
# COMPACT_ATOMS: atom_id res chain seq x y z
N MET A 1 3.37 -25.01 -0.17
CA MET A 1 2.16 -24.41 -0.79
C MET A 1 1.66 -23.33 0.16
N TYR A 2 1.17 -22.23 -0.35
CA TYR A 2 0.70 -21.07 0.44
C TYR A 2 -0.82 -21.06 0.37
N ARG A 3 -1.47 -21.62 1.39
CA ARG A 3 -2.91 -21.83 1.42
C ARG A 3 -3.64 -20.55 1.90
N ILE A 4 -4.74 -20.21 1.24
CA ILE A 4 -5.68 -19.18 1.70
C ILE A 4 -6.47 -19.78 2.85
N VAL A 5 -6.31 -19.27 4.07
CA VAL A 5 -7.01 -19.75 5.27
C VAL A 5 -8.23 -18.92 5.62
N ARG A 6 -8.27 -17.67 5.14
CA ARG A 6 -9.42 -16.76 5.27
C ARG A 6 -9.50 -15.86 4.06
N LYS A 7 -10.73 -15.59 3.62
CA LYS A 7 -11.06 -14.62 2.58
C LYS A 7 -12.27 -13.81 3.00
N GLU A 8 -12.13 -12.49 3.01
CA GLU A 8 -13.20 -11.58 3.42
C GLU A 8 -13.31 -10.40 2.46
N ALA A 9 -14.51 -10.16 1.92
CA ALA A 9 -14.77 -8.99 1.10
C ALA A 9 -14.96 -7.77 2.01
N LEU A 10 -14.00 -6.84 2.00
CA LEU A 10 -14.12 -5.57 2.73
C LEU A 10 -14.99 -4.57 1.99
N ARG A 11 -14.88 -4.55 0.66
CA ARG A 11 -15.65 -3.72 -0.27
C ARG A 11 -15.83 -4.48 -1.60
N PRO A 12 -16.68 -4.04 -2.52
CA PRO A 12 -16.95 -4.78 -3.76
C PRO A 12 -15.70 -5.16 -4.57
N THR A 13 -14.66 -4.32 -4.52
CA THR A 13 -13.40 -4.56 -5.24
C THR A 13 -12.21 -4.78 -4.32
N VAL A 14 -12.39 -4.79 -3.00
CA VAL A 14 -11.30 -4.92 -2.02
C VAL A 14 -11.53 -6.13 -1.13
N THR A 15 -10.58 -7.03 -1.14
CA THR A 15 -10.64 -8.30 -0.40
C THR A 15 -9.43 -8.48 0.50
N LEU A 16 -9.68 -8.94 1.72
CA LEU A 16 -8.67 -9.39 2.67
C LEU A 16 -8.46 -10.90 2.48
N TYR A 17 -7.20 -11.28 2.46
CA TYR A 17 -6.77 -12.68 2.47
C TYR A 17 -5.81 -12.93 3.62
N GLU A 18 -6.01 -14.01 4.36
CA GLU A 18 -5.05 -14.54 5.31
C GLU A 18 -4.42 -15.80 4.72
N ILE A 19 -3.10 -15.81 4.63
CA ILE A 19 -2.32 -16.83 3.92
C ILE A 19 -1.42 -17.56 4.92
N GLU A 20 -1.43 -18.89 4.89
CA GLU A 20 -0.52 -19.74 5.66
C GLU A 20 0.91 -19.59 5.13
N ALA A 21 1.77 -18.90 5.87
CA ALA A 21 3.15 -18.58 5.50
C ALA A 21 4.04 -18.40 6.74
N PRO A 22 4.29 -19.46 7.54
CA PRO A 22 4.90 -19.35 8.87
C PRO A 22 6.32 -18.77 8.87
N LEU A 23 7.11 -19.02 7.82
CA LEU A 23 8.47 -18.49 7.73
C LEU A 23 8.48 -16.99 7.45
N ILE A 24 7.47 -16.50 6.72
CA ILE A 24 7.29 -15.07 6.44
C ILE A 24 6.72 -14.38 7.68
N ALA A 25 5.66 -14.94 8.28
CA ALA A 25 5.03 -14.40 9.47
C ALA A 25 6.02 -14.15 10.63
N LYS A 26 6.98 -15.04 10.80
CA LYS A 26 8.04 -14.93 11.82
C LYS A 26 8.98 -13.75 11.64
N LYS A 27 9.15 -13.25 10.42
CA LYS A 27 10.16 -12.24 10.06
C LYS A 27 9.57 -10.94 9.54
N ALA A 28 8.27 -10.94 9.22
CA ALA A 28 7.59 -9.78 8.69
C ALA A 28 7.63 -8.60 9.65
N GLN A 29 7.80 -7.40 9.08
CA GLN A 29 7.77 -6.13 9.78
C GLN A 29 6.94 -5.12 8.98
N PRO A 30 6.38 -4.07 9.62
CA PRO A 30 5.62 -3.03 8.94
C PRO A 30 6.40 -2.37 7.80
N GLY A 31 5.72 -2.05 6.70
CA GLY A 31 6.31 -1.50 5.49
C GLY A 31 6.85 -2.53 4.50
N GLN A 32 7.01 -3.79 4.91
CA GLN A 32 7.44 -4.86 4.02
C GLN A 32 6.29 -5.42 3.17
N PHE A 33 6.67 -6.10 2.09
CA PHE A 33 5.74 -6.68 1.12
C PHE A 33 6.13 -8.11 0.75
N ILE A 34 5.27 -8.76 0.00
CA ILE A 34 5.52 -10.07 -0.63
C ILE A 34 5.37 -9.94 -2.14
N ILE A 35 5.94 -10.86 -2.87
CA ILE A 35 5.60 -11.13 -4.27
C ILE A 35 4.72 -12.38 -4.30
N LEU A 36 3.53 -12.26 -4.88
CA LEU A 36 2.64 -13.41 -5.08
C LEU A 36 2.45 -13.73 -6.55
N ARG A 37 2.10 -14.99 -6.81
CA ARG A 37 1.67 -15.52 -8.09
C ARG A 37 0.54 -16.52 -7.85
N THR A 38 -0.57 -16.39 -8.58
CA THR A 38 -1.77 -17.20 -8.35
C THR A 38 -1.61 -18.63 -8.90
N ASP A 39 -1.02 -18.76 -10.09
CA ASP A 39 -0.85 -20.01 -10.82
C ASP A 39 0.49 -20.03 -11.57
N GLU A 40 0.87 -21.17 -12.16
CA GLU A 40 2.17 -21.34 -12.84
C GLU A 40 2.37 -20.38 -14.02
N ASN A 41 1.29 -19.96 -14.67
CA ASN A 41 1.30 -19.01 -15.78
C ASN A 41 0.93 -17.59 -15.33
N GLY A 42 0.76 -17.37 -14.03
CA GLY A 42 0.39 -16.09 -13.43
C GLY A 42 1.54 -15.08 -13.41
N GLU A 43 1.21 -13.82 -13.46
CA GLU A 43 2.16 -12.73 -13.25
C GLU A 43 2.56 -12.64 -11.78
N ARG A 44 3.78 -12.21 -11.53
CA ARG A 44 4.29 -11.92 -10.19
C ARG A 44 3.94 -10.48 -9.83
N ILE A 45 3.24 -10.27 -8.73
CA ILE A 45 2.83 -8.93 -8.28
C ILE A 45 3.26 -8.67 -6.84
N PRO A 46 3.72 -7.44 -6.52
CA PRO A 46 4.02 -7.03 -5.15
C PRO A 46 2.74 -6.69 -4.41
N ILE A 47 2.58 -7.23 -3.21
CA ILE A 47 1.49 -6.88 -2.30
C ILE A 47 2.06 -6.64 -0.90
N THR A 48 1.69 -5.55 -0.28
CA THR A 48 2.16 -5.21 1.06
C THR A 48 1.56 -6.13 2.11
N ILE A 49 2.37 -6.47 3.11
CA ILE A 49 1.94 -7.19 4.31
C ILE A 49 1.14 -6.23 5.18
N ASN A 50 -0.19 -6.46 5.28
CA ASN A 50 -1.06 -5.64 6.13
C ASN A 50 -0.98 -6.07 7.60
N ALA A 51 -0.92 -7.37 7.87
CA ALA A 51 -0.72 -7.92 9.20
C ALA A 51 -0.04 -9.29 9.14
N TYR A 52 0.47 -9.73 10.26
CA TYR A 52 1.07 -11.07 10.40
C TYR A 52 0.89 -11.58 11.81
N ASP A 53 0.76 -12.89 11.93
CA ASP A 53 0.64 -13.60 13.21
C ASP A 53 1.69 -14.73 13.26
N PRO A 54 2.80 -14.53 13.97
CA PRO A 54 3.86 -15.54 14.09
C PRO A 54 3.42 -16.83 14.78
N GLU A 55 2.42 -16.77 15.69
CA GLU A 55 1.91 -17.92 16.42
C GLU A 55 1.04 -18.80 15.53
N LYS A 56 0.13 -18.18 14.77
CA LYS A 56 -0.68 -18.89 13.78
C LYS A 56 0.10 -19.22 12.50
N GLY A 57 1.22 -18.55 12.27
CA GLY A 57 2.01 -18.68 11.05
C GLY A 57 1.31 -18.11 9.82
N THR A 58 0.55 -17.02 9.97
CA THR A 58 -0.24 -16.43 8.90
C THR A 58 0.19 -15.01 8.57
N VAL A 59 -0.01 -14.63 7.31
CA VAL A 59 0.21 -13.27 6.76
C VAL A 59 -1.08 -12.78 6.16
N THR A 60 -1.49 -11.58 6.53
CA THR A 60 -2.68 -10.91 5.99
C THR A 60 -2.28 -9.92 4.90
N ILE A 61 -2.96 -10.00 3.77
CA ILE A 61 -2.86 -9.04 2.67
C ILE A 61 -4.25 -8.49 2.32
N ILE A 62 -4.30 -7.23 1.89
CA ILE A 62 -5.53 -6.60 1.38
C ILE A 62 -5.28 -6.20 -0.05
N VAL A 63 -6.13 -6.68 -0.95
CA VAL A 63 -5.94 -6.58 -2.39
C VAL A 63 -7.15 -5.94 -3.05
N GLN A 64 -6.90 -4.92 -3.89
CA GLN A 64 -7.92 -4.36 -4.78
C GLN A 64 -7.87 -5.08 -6.14
N THR A 65 -9.03 -5.46 -6.65
CA THR A 65 -9.17 -6.10 -7.96
C THR A 65 -9.06 -5.04 -9.06
N VAL A 66 -7.87 -4.91 -9.64
CA VAL A 66 -7.55 -3.87 -10.65
C VAL A 66 -6.79 -4.39 -11.88
N GLY A 67 -6.35 -5.64 -11.87
CA GLY A 67 -5.55 -6.24 -12.95
C GLY A 67 -5.81 -7.73 -13.06
N SER A 68 -5.28 -8.37 -14.10
CA SER A 68 -5.47 -9.79 -14.42
C SER A 68 -5.21 -10.71 -13.21
N THR A 69 -4.05 -10.59 -12.58
CA THR A 69 -3.68 -11.42 -11.42
C THR A 69 -4.62 -11.20 -10.23
N THR A 70 -5.04 -9.95 -9.97
CA THR A 70 -5.97 -9.66 -8.87
C THR A 70 -7.40 -10.11 -9.16
N VAL A 71 -7.82 -10.18 -10.44
CA VAL A 71 -9.08 -10.84 -10.86
C VAL A 71 -9.00 -12.34 -10.59
N LYS A 72 -7.93 -13.03 -11.02
CA LYS A 72 -7.73 -14.45 -10.72
C LYS A 72 -7.78 -14.72 -9.21
N LEU A 73 -7.05 -13.92 -8.42
CA LEU A 73 -7.04 -14.03 -6.96
C LEU A 73 -8.45 -13.84 -6.37
N SER A 74 -9.25 -12.91 -6.93
CA SER A 74 -10.63 -12.67 -6.46
C SER A 74 -11.56 -13.88 -6.67
N HIS A 75 -11.26 -14.79 -7.58
CA HIS A 75 -12.01 -16.03 -7.81
C HIS A 75 -11.51 -17.22 -6.97
N MET A 76 -10.30 -17.13 -6.41
CA MET A 76 -9.79 -18.14 -5.48
C MET A 76 -10.61 -18.15 -4.17
N LYS A 77 -10.68 -19.30 -3.52
CA LYS A 77 -11.46 -19.56 -2.30
C LYS A 77 -10.55 -19.94 -1.14
N GLU A 78 -11.11 -19.93 0.05
CA GLU A 78 -10.47 -20.55 1.21
C GLU A 78 -10.16 -22.02 0.92
N GLY A 79 -8.96 -22.46 1.26
CA GLY A 79 -8.43 -23.79 0.93
C GLY A 79 -7.59 -23.84 -0.35
N ASP A 80 -7.76 -22.90 -1.28
CA ASP A 80 -6.93 -22.83 -2.48
C ASP A 80 -5.49 -22.40 -2.13
N CYS A 81 -4.54 -22.75 -3.01
CA CYS A 81 -3.12 -22.47 -2.80
C CYS A 81 -2.58 -21.56 -3.89
N LEU A 82 -1.79 -20.56 -3.47
CA LEU A 82 -0.98 -19.72 -4.35
C LEU A 82 0.24 -20.50 -4.85
N ALA A 83 0.65 -20.26 -6.09
CA ALA A 83 1.85 -20.86 -6.67
C ALA A 83 3.12 -20.29 -6.01
N ASP A 84 3.20 -18.97 -5.86
CA ASP A 84 4.30 -18.31 -5.15
C ASP A 84 3.76 -17.31 -4.11
N PHE A 85 4.50 -17.21 -2.99
CA PHE A 85 4.30 -16.21 -1.94
C PHE A 85 5.66 -15.98 -1.28
N VAL A 86 6.42 -15.03 -1.82
CA VAL A 86 7.83 -14.83 -1.50
C VAL A 86 8.00 -13.57 -0.66
N GLY A 87 8.66 -13.69 0.48
CA GLY A 87 8.91 -12.56 1.40
C GLY A 87 9.46 -12.99 2.76
N PRO A 88 9.51 -12.07 3.74
CA PRO A 88 9.23 -10.64 3.55
C PRO A 88 10.31 -9.98 2.68
N LEU A 89 9.90 -9.01 1.86
CA LEU A 89 10.75 -8.25 0.95
C LEU A 89 10.72 -6.76 1.30
N GLY A 90 11.72 -6.03 0.83
CA GLY A 90 11.88 -4.62 1.15
C GLY A 90 12.42 -4.39 2.57
N LYS A 91 12.80 -3.14 2.84
CA LYS A 91 13.20 -2.71 4.18
C LYS A 91 11.96 -2.42 5.01
N PRO A 92 11.98 -2.74 6.31
CA PRO A 92 10.93 -2.28 7.21
C PRO A 92 10.95 -0.75 7.33
N THR A 93 9.79 -0.15 7.59
CA THR A 93 9.68 1.28 7.85
C THR A 93 10.38 1.63 9.16
N GLU A 94 11.19 2.70 9.15
CA GLU A 94 11.84 3.23 10.34
C GLU A 94 10.85 4.07 11.16
N THR A 95 10.51 3.62 12.37
CA THR A 95 9.56 4.32 13.26
C THR A 95 10.20 4.89 14.51
N GLU A 96 11.43 4.49 14.83
CA GLU A 96 12.09 4.83 16.09
C GLU A 96 12.37 6.34 16.22
N GLY A 97 12.23 6.85 17.45
CA GLY A 97 12.58 8.21 17.81
C GLY A 97 11.59 9.29 17.35
N LYS A 98 10.53 8.94 16.64
CA LYS A 98 9.46 9.87 16.23
C LYS A 98 8.46 10.05 17.36
N LYS A 99 8.11 11.31 17.67
CA LYS A 99 7.17 11.67 18.74
C LYS A 99 5.80 12.07 18.21
N LYS A 100 5.76 12.69 17.04
CA LYS A 100 4.52 13.13 16.40
C LYS A 100 4.62 12.96 14.89
N VAL A 101 3.73 12.18 14.33
CA VAL A 101 3.71 11.83 12.89
C VAL A 101 2.33 12.06 12.27
N ALA A 102 2.32 12.40 10.98
CA ALA A 102 1.11 12.32 10.19
C ALA A 102 1.23 11.17 9.16
N VAL A 103 0.26 10.27 9.15
CA VAL A 103 0.20 9.17 8.18
C VAL A 103 -0.94 9.42 7.21
N VAL A 104 -0.59 9.56 5.93
CA VAL A 104 -1.51 9.90 4.85
C VAL A 104 -1.72 8.70 3.95
N GLY A 105 -2.93 8.14 3.94
CA GLY A 105 -3.32 7.01 3.10
C GLY A 105 -4.27 7.40 1.97
N GLY A 106 -4.15 6.80 0.79
CA GLY A 106 -5.07 7.02 -0.32
C GLY A 106 -5.60 5.73 -0.95
N GLY A 107 -6.93 5.58 -1.00
CA GLY A 107 -7.60 4.40 -1.55
C GLY A 107 -7.14 3.11 -0.87
N VAL A 108 -6.82 2.07 -1.65
CA VAL A 108 -6.26 0.82 -1.09
C VAL A 108 -4.90 1.02 -0.43
N GLY A 109 -4.20 2.13 -0.69
CA GLY A 109 -2.98 2.51 0.04
C GLY A 109 -3.19 2.66 1.54
N CYS A 110 -4.42 2.87 2.01
CA CYS A 110 -4.77 2.83 3.43
C CYS A 110 -4.47 1.46 4.06
N ALA A 111 -4.66 0.36 3.33
CA ALA A 111 -4.29 -0.98 3.81
C ALA A 111 -2.77 -1.15 3.98
N ILE A 112 -1.98 -0.38 3.23
CA ILE A 112 -0.52 -0.34 3.31
C ILE A 112 -0.07 0.60 4.44
N ALA A 113 -0.76 1.72 4.61
CA ALA A 113 -0.47 2.74 5.63
C ALA A 113 -0.77 2.22 7.05
N TYR A 114 -1.80 1.39 7.21
CA TYR A 114 -2.25 0.95 8.52
C TYR A 114 -1.18 0.24 9.37
N PRO A 115 -0.43 -0.79 8.89
CA PRO A 115 0.60 -1.43 9.71
C PRO A 115 1.71 -0.49 10.15
N VAL A 116 2.07 0.49 9.32
CA VAL A 116 3.07 1.51 9.64
C VAL A 116 2.52 2.48 10.69
N LEU A 117 1.29 2.96 10.50
CA LEU A 117 0.59 3.81 11.45
C LEU A 117 0.49 3.14 12.82
N LYS A 118 0.03 1.88 12.84
CA LYS A 118 -0.08 1.10 14.06
C LYS A 118 1.26 0.98 14.77
N LYS A 119 2.34 0.76 14.03
CA LYS A 119 3.69 0.67 14.61
C LYS A 119 4.13 1.98 15.25
N PHE A 120 3.91 3.14 14.60
CA PHE A 120 4.17 4.45 15.21
C PHE A 120 3.40 4.64 16.52
N HIS A 121 2.12 4.28 16.53
CA HIS A 121 1.27 4.37 17.72
C HIS A 121 1.75 3.42 18.83
N ASP A 122 2.07 2.16 18.50
CA ASP A 122 2.58 1.17 19.45
C ASP A 122 3.96 1.59 20.03
N ASP A 123 4.77 2.32 19.27
CA ASP A 123 6.05 2.90 19.71
C ASP A 123 5.86 4.17 20.57
N GLY A 124 4.62 4.63 20.76
CA GLY A 124 4.27 5.76 21.64
C GLY A 124 4.32 7.13 20.96
N ALA A 125 4.33 7.20 19.64
CA ALA A 125 4.18 8.46 18.91
C ALA A 125 2.73 8.97 18.94
N GLU A 126 2.53 10.28 18.97
CA GLU A 126 1.25 10.90 18.63
C GLU A 126 1.01 10.78 17.13
N VAL A 127 -0.05 10.08 16.74
CA VAL A 127 -0.33 9.76 15.34
C VAL A 127 -1.58 10.46 14.83
N HIS A 128 -1.43 11.29 13.81
CA HIS A 128 -2.53 11.86 13.06
C HIS A 128 -2.72 11.08 11.75
N ALA A 129 -3.84 10.40 11.60
CA ALA A 129 -4.21 9.69 10.38
C ALA A 129 -5.05 10.57 9.46
N ILE A 130 -4.69 10.62 8.17
CA ILE A 130 -5.46 11.28 7.13
C ILE A 130 -5.67 10.27 6.02
N VAL A 131 -6.89 9.78 5.83
CA VAL A 131 -7.21 8.76 4.85
C VAL A 131 -8.17 9.30 3.81
N GLY A 132 -7.89 9.08 2.54
CA GLY A 132 -8.66 9.60 1.42
C GLY A 132 -9.21 8.52 0.52
N PHE A 133 -10.46 8.67 0.12
CA PHE A 133 -11.16 7.77 -0.79
C PHE A 133 -11.95 8.59 -1.83
N ARG A 134 -12.40 7.96 -2.89
CA ARG A 134 -13.26 8.64 -3.87
C ARG A 134 -14.66 8.88 -3.32
N SER A 135 -15.20 7.88 -2.59
CA SER A 135 -16.57 7.86 -2.08
C SER A 135 -16.68 6.96 -0.84
N GLU A 136 -17.79 7.04 -0.11
CA GLU A 136 -18.06 6.29 1.13
C GLU A 136 -17.95 4.77 0.94
N ASP A 137 -18.44 4.23 -0.16
CA ASP A 137 -18.44 2.80 -0.47
C ASP A 137 -17.03 2.19 -0.62
N LEU A 138 -16.00 3.03 -0.74
CA LEU A 138 -14.60 2.63 -0.82
C LEU A 138 -13.84 2.76 0.50
N VAL A 139 -14.46 3.30 1.55
CA VAL A 139 -13.79 3.49 2.86
C VAL A 139 -13.50 2.13 3.49
N ILE A 140 -12.24 1.86 3.79
CA ILE A 140 -11.77 0.63 4.45
C ILE A 140 -11.02 0.94 5.74
N LEU A 141 -11.00 -0.01 6.69
CA LEU A 141 -10.18 0.02 7.91
C LEU A 141 -10.41 1.25 8.83
N GLU A 142 -11.53 1.95 8.71
CA GLU A 142 -11.77 3.17 9.50
C GLU A 142 -11.67 2.92 11.00
N GLU A 143 -12.31 1.86 11.51
CA GLU A 143 -12.27 1.53 12.92
C GLU A 143 -10.87 1.13 13.42
N ASP A 144 -10.07 0.53 12.54
CA ASP A 144 -8.69 0.18 12.85
C ASP A 144 -7.80 1.43 12.94
N PHE A 145 -7.95 2.35 11.98
CA PHE A 145 -7.29 3.66 12.02
C PHE A 145 -7.67 4.46 13.27
N LYS A 146 -8.97 4.46 13.62
CA LYS A 146 -9.48 5.17 14.79
C LYS A 146 -8.93 4.64 16.12
N LYS A 147 -8.70 3.33 16.22
CA LYS A 147 -8.12 2.70 17.41
C LYS A 147 -6.63 2.95 17.55
N SER A 148 -5.92 3.18 16.44
CA SER A 148 -4.45 3.27 16.39
C SER A 148 -3.96 4.67 16.03
N SER A 149 -4.80 5.71 16.20
CA SER A 149 -4.41 7.11 15.98
C SER A 149 -5.06 8.04 16.99
N ASP A 150 -4.36 9.11 17.34
CA ASP A 150 -4.88 10.16 18.25
C ASP A 150 -5.87 11.07 17.53
N LYS A 151 -5.72 11.17 16.20
CA LYS A 151 -6.63 11.92 15.35
C LYS A 151 -6.81 11.22 14.01
N LEU A 152 -8.07 11.03 13.60
CA LEU A 152 -8.43 10.49 12.29
C LEU A 152 -9.21 11.54 11.49
N ILE A 153 -8.80 11.78 10.26
CA ILE A 153 -9.55 12.55 9.27
C ILE A 153 -9.81 11.64 8.07
N VAL A 154 -11.08 11.36 7.81
CA VAL A 154 -11.51 10.64 6.60
C VAL A 154 -11.95 11.68 5.57
N CYS A 155 -11.34 11.63 4.38
CA CYS A 155 -11.68 12.49 3.25
C CYS A 155 -12.36 11.67 2.16
N THR A 156 -13.36 12.25 1.50
CA THR A 156 -13.92 11.71 0.24
C THR A 156 -13.95 12.80 -0.83
N ASP A 157 -13.58 12.42 -2.06
CA ASP A 157 -13.53 13.38 -3.18
C ASP A 157 -14.92 13.95 -3.49
N ASP A 158 -15.95 13.11 -3.45
CA ASP A 158 -17.34 13.48 -3.75
C ASP A 158 -18.07 14.11 -2.55
N GLY A 159 -17.53 13.97 -1.33
CA GLY A 159 -18.14 14.46 -0.09
C GLY A 159 -19.26 13.57 0.44
N SER A 160 -19.36 12.32 -0.01
CA SER A 160 -20.35 11.36 0.47
C SER A 160 -20.15 10.94 1.92
N TYR A 161 -18.90 11.03 2.41
CA TYR A 161 -18.56 10.68 3.80
C TYR A 161 -17.39 11.52 4.34
N GLY A 162 -17.41 11.79 5.64
CA GLY A 162 -16.35 12.52 6.32
C GLY A 162 -16.15 13.94 5.77
N ARG A 163 -14.90 14.32 5.54
CA ARG A 163 -14.54 15.61 4.97
C ARG A 163 -14.54 15.54 3.44
N LYS A 164 -15.25 16.46 2.78
CA LYS A 164 -15.11 16.64 1.34
C LYS A 164 -13.78 17.29 0.99
N GLY A 165 -13.03 16.71 0.04
CA GLY A 165 -11.80 17.27 -0.50
C GLY A 165 -10.60 16.34 -0.38
N LEU A 166 -9.42 16.85 -0.67
CA LEU A 166 -8.19 16.08 -0.79
C LEU A 166 -7.46 15.92 0.56
N VAL A 167 -6.75 14.82 0.73
CA VAL A 167 -5.90 14.56 1.91
C VAL A 167 -4.79 15.61 2.08
N THR A 168 -4.32 16.21 0.98
CA THR A 168 -3.31 17.27 1.02
C THR A 168 -3.84 18.57 1.63
N GLU A 169 -5.11 18.88 1.42
CA GLU A 169 -5.76 20.04 2.05
C GLU A 169 -5.92 19.81 3.55
N ALA A 170 -6.37 18.61 3.94
CA ALA A 170 -6.48 18.24 5.35
C ALA A 170 -5.12 18.26 6.06
N LEU A 171 -4.06 17.75 5.42
CA LEU A 171 -2.70 17.80 5.95
C LEU A 171 -2.24 19.25 6.12
N LYS A 172 -2.44 20.09 5.09
CA LYS A 172 -2.05 21.49 5.13
C LYS A 172 -2.75 22.25 6.27
N GLU A 173 -4.05 22.05 6.46
CA GLU A 173 -4.80 22.66 7.57
C GLU A 173 -4.26 22.23 8.93
N LEU A 174 -3.86 20.95 9.09
CA LEU A 174 -3.25 20.51 10.33
C LEU A 174 -1.89 21.18 10.58
N ILE A 175 -1.07 21.34 9.55
CA ILE A 175 0.23 22.04 9.65
C ILE A 175 0.00 23.50 9.98
N ASP A 176 -0.89 24.20 9.27
CA ASP A 176 -1.22 25.61 9.47
C ASP A 176 -1.84 25.88 10.86
N ALA A 177 -2.52 24.87 11.44
CA ALA A 177 -3.02 24.92 12.82
C ALA A 177 -1.93 24.77 13.89
N GLY A 178 -0.64 24.72 13.50
CA GLY A 178 0.50 24.68 14.40
C GLY A 178 0.98 23.30 14.79
N ASN A 179 0.47 22.22 14.16
CA ASN A 179 1.02 20.88 14.40
C ASN A 179 2.42 20.77 13.80
N GLN A 180 3.39 20.47 14.64
CA GLN A 180 4.77 20.20 14.24
C GLN A 180 4.96 18.68 14.16
N TYR A 181 5.17 18.15 12.96
CA TYR A 181 5.42 16.73 12.75
C TYR A 181 6.90 16.45 12.60
N ASP A 182 7.39 15.40 13.25
CA ASP A 182 8.74 14.87 13.04
C ASP A 182 8.85 14.23 11.65
N GLU A 183 7.72 13.71 11.15
CA GLU A 183 7.65 13.08 9.84
C GLU A 183 6.21 13.01 9.32
N VAL A 184 6.06 13.14 8.01
CA VAL A 184 4.84 12.78 7.28
C VAL A 184 5.11 11.52 6.47
N PHE A 185 4.28 10.51 6.65
CA PHE A 185 4.36 9.25 5.91
C PHE A 185 3.20 9.14 4.93
N ALA A 186 3.46 9.00 3.63
CA ALA A 186 2.42 8.99 2.62
C ALA A 186 2.45 7.73 1.76
N ILE A 187 1.29 7.07 1.64
CA ILE A 187 1.10 5.84 0.88
C ILE A 187 -0.19 5.90 0.08
N GLY A 188 -0.10 5.71 -1.23
CA GLY A 188 -1.25 5.70 -2.12
C GLY A 188 -0.88 5.95 -3.57
N PRO A 189 -1.79 6.49 -4.38
CA PRO A 189 -1.50 6.84 -5.76
C PRO A 189 -0.28 7.76 -5.88
N MET A 190 0.59 7.52 -6.87
CA MET A 190 1.82 8.31 -7.05
C MET A 190 1.57 9.82 -7.11
N VAL A 191 0.46 10.23 -7.76
CA VAL A 191 0.07 11.64 -7.84
C VAL A 191 -0.23 12.19 -6.45
N MET A 192 -0.92 11.45 -5.58
CA MET A 192 -1.20 11.86 -4.20
C MET A 192 0.10 12.02 -3.42
N MET A 193 0.99 11.04 -3.45
CA MET A 193 2.29 11.10 -2.75
C MET A 193 3.16 12.27 -3.23
N LYS A 194 3.19 12.53 -4.54
CA LYS A 194 3.84 13.72 -5.12
C LYS A 194 3.31 15.01 -4.52
N PHE A 195 1.97 15.15 -4.42
CA PHE A 195 1.37 16.36 -3.88
C PHE A 195 1.52 16.46 -2.35
N VAL A 196 1.49 15.36 -1.61
CA VAL A 196 1.83 15.35 -0.18
C VAL A 196 3.25 15.87 0.03
N SER A 197 4.22 15.35 -0.73
CA SER A 197 5.62 15.82 -0.66
C SER A 197 5.75 17.30 -0.97
N LYS A 198 5.06 17.79 -2.00
CA LYS A 198 5.02 19.24 -2.31
C LYS A 198 4.35 20.09 -1.22
N THR A 199 3.38 19.54 -0.51
CA THR A 199 2.70 20.24 0.59
C THR A 199 3.61 20.41 1.79
N THR A 200 4.44 19.41 2.10
CA THR A 200 5.32 19.42 3.28
C THR A 200 6.65 20.16 3.05
N GLU A 201 7.12 20.22 1.79
CA GLU A 201 8.41 20.80 1.41
C GLU A 201 8.59 22.25 1.92
N PRO A 202 7.62 23.21 1.75
CA PRO A 202 7.78 24.57 2.23
C PRO A 202 7.91 24.70 3.75
N TYR A 203 7.45 23.70 4.50
CA TYR A 203 7.52 23.66 5.96
C TYR A 203 8.77 22.92 6.46
N GLY A 204 9.57 22.35 5.55
CA GLY A 204 10.76 21.56 5.90
C GLY A 204 10.46 20.28 6.69
N ILE A 205 9.23 19.74 6.58
CA ILE A 205 8.83 18.54 7.30
C ILE A 205 9.34 17.31 6.54
N PRO A 206 10.17 16.45 7.14
CA PRO A 206 10.59 15.19 6.54
C PRO A 206 9.39 14.38 6.04
N THR A 207 9.46 13.91 4.82
CA THR A 207 8.33 13.21 4.20
C THR A 207 8.78 11.92 3.54
N THR A 208 8.35 10.81 4.10
CA THR A 208 8.59 9.47 3.54
C THR A 208 7.40 9.02 2.71
N VAL A 209 7.69 8.47 1.55
CA VAL A 209 6.69 7.92 0.61
C VAL A 209 6.97 6.46 0.35
N SER A 210 5.95 5.61 0.41
CA SER A 210 6.09 4.18 0.10
C SER A 210 5.80 3.94 -1.37
N MET A 211 6.88 3.70 -2.14
CA MET A 211 6.82 3.61 -3.58
C MET A 211 6.44 2.21 -4.05
N SER A 212 5.46 2.14 -4.96
CA SER A 212 4.95 0.90 -5.54
C SER A 212 5.13 0.89 -7.08
N PRO A 213 6.37 0.89 -7.60
CA PRO A 213 6.61 0.69 -9.02
C PRO A 213 6.36 -0.77 -9.41
N ILE A 214 6.41 -1.05 -10.72
CA ILE A 214 6.34 -2.41 -11.24
C ILE A 214 7.48 -3.26 -10.65
N MET A 215 7.13 -4.33 -9.95
CA MET A 215 8.09 -5.28 -9.35
C MET A 215 7.76 -6.70 -9.83
N ILE A 216 8.77 -7.42 -10.28
CA ILE A 216 8.64 -8.79 -10.80
C ILE A 216 9.42 -9.76 -9.92
N ASP A 217 10.68 -9.48 -9.70
CA ASP A 217 11.61 -10.34 -8.97
C ASP A 217 11.57 -10.11 -7.45
N GLY A 218 11.65 -8.85 -7.01
CA GLY A 218 11.62 -8.47 -5.59
C GLY A 218 12.97 -8.54 -4.88
N THR A 219 14.05 -8.95 -5.55
CA THR A 219 15.39 -9.15 -4.96
C THR A 219 16.48 -8.23 -5.54
N GLY A 220 16.10 -7.26 -6.39
CA GLY A 220 17.02 -6.30 -7.01
C GLY A 220 17.66 -6.77 -8.32
N MET A 221 17.38 -7.99 -8.78
CA MET A 221 18.04 -8.56 -9.96
C MET A 221 17.49 -8.02 -11.28
N CYS A 222 16.17 -7.91 -11.44
CA CYS A 222 15.57 -7.57 -12.72
C CYS A 222 15.60 -6.08 -13.08
N GLY A 223 15.79 -5.19 -12.09
CA GLY A 223 15.81 -3.74 -12.29
C GLY A 223 14.45 -3.13 -12.68
N GLY A 224 13.35 -3.89 -12.64
CA GLY A 224 12.01 -3.42 -13.00
C GLY A 224 11.53 -2.27 -12.12
N CYS A 225 11.84 -2.31 -10.84
CA CYS A 225 11.41 -1.37 -9.81
C CYS A 225 12.34 -0.16 -9.61
N ARG A 226 13.22 0.13 -10.58
CA ARG A 226 14.16 1.25 -10.43
C ARG A 226 13.48 2.61 -10.39
N LEU A 227 13.98 3.46 -9.50
CA LEU A 227 13.57 4.83 -9.26
C LEU A 227 14.80 5.74 -9.29
N SER A 228 14.59 7.04 -9.55
CA SER A 228 15.61 8.07 -9.31
C SER A 228 15.24 8.81 -8.02
N VAL A 229 16.15 8.79 -7.06
CA VAL A 229 15.98 9.44 -5.75
C VAL A 229 17.24 10.24 -5.45
N GLY A 230 17.12 11.57 -5.36
CA GLY A 230 18.28 12.45 -5.17
C GLY A 230 19.31 12.38 -6.29
N GLY A 231 18.89 12.05 -7.51
CA GLY A 231 19.77 11.84 -8.67
C GLY A 231 20.46 10.48 -8.74
N GLU A 232 20.25 9.62 -7.74
CA GLU A 232 20.78 8.25 -7.73
C GLU A 232 19.72 7.23 -8.14
N MET A 233 20.14 6.18 -8.84
CA MET A 233 19.28 5.05 -9.15
C MET A 233 19.12 4.15 -7.92
N LYS A 234 17.88 3.91 -7.51
CA LYS A 234 17.51 3.01 -6.42
C LYS A 234 16.56 1.92 -6.93
N PHE A 235 16.53 0.78 -6.27
CA PHE A 235 15.60 -0.31 -6.55
C PHE A 235 14.60 -0.42 -5.38
N ALA A 236 13.32 -0.10 -5.63
CA ALA A 236 12.32 -0.06 -4.57
C ALA A 236 12.18 -1.37 -3.80
N CYS A 237 12.46 -2.51 -4.42
CA CYS A 237 12.35 -3.81 -3.77
C CYS A 237 13.48 -4.14 -2.77
N VAL A 238 14.62 -3.45 -2.82
CA VAL A 238 15.77 -3.72 -1.93
C VAL A 238 16.29 -2.47 -1.22
N ASP A 239 16.16 -1.27 -1.83
CA ASP A 239 16.55 -0.01 -1.21
C ASP A 239 15.41 0.64 -0.44
N GLY A 240 14.13 0.33 -0.81
CA GLY A 240 12.89 0.81 -0.24
C GLY A 240 12.03 -0.33 0.36
N PRO A 241 10.71 -0.19 0.30
CA PRO A 241 9.91 0.67 -0.59
C PRO A 241 9.84 2.15 -0.20
N ASP A 242 10.31 2.51 0.99
CA ASP A 242 10.19 3.83 1.57
C ASP A 242 11.36 4.73 1.15
N PHE A 243 11.04 5.93 0.68
CA PHE A 243 12.01 6.92 0.20
C PHE A 243 11.65 8.33 0.63
N ASP A 244 12.65 9.21 0.71
CA ASP A 244 12.45 10.63 0.90
C ASP A 244 11.67 11.22 -0.29
N GLY A 245 10.41 11.60 -0.03
CA GLY A 245 9.48 12.09 -1.04
C GLY A 245 9.91 13.40 -1.71
N HIS A 246 10.76 14.20 -1.04
CA HIS A 246 11.32 15.44 -1.61
C HIS A 246 12.45 15.17 -2.61
N LYS A 247 13.03 13.94 -2.61
CA LYS A 247 14.14 13.55 -3.50
C LYS A 247 13.70 12.64 -4.65
N VAL A 248 12.48 12.12 -4.64
CA VAL A 248 11.96 11.27 -5.73
C VAL A 248 11.80 12.09 -7.00
N ASP A 249 12.34 11.58 -8.11
CA ASP A 249 12.00 12.08 -9.45
C ASP A 249 10.59 11.59 -9.83
N TRP A 250 9.61 12.42 -9.45
CA TRP A 250 8.19 12.09 -9.63
C TRP A 250 7.77 11.99 -11.09
N ASP A 251 8.36 12.79 -11.98
CA ASP A 251 7.97 12.80 -13.39
C ASP A 251 8.44 11.53 -14.08
N LEU A 252 9.68 11.10 -13.78
CA LEU A 252 10.19 9.82 -14.25
C LEU A 252 9.40 8.64 -13.64
N ALA A 253 9.10 8.68 -12.33
CA ALA A 253 8.35 7.62 -11.65
C ALA A 253 6.96 7.44 -12.27
N VAL A 254 6.20 8.52 -12.46
CA VAL A 254 4.87 8.51 -13.10
C VAL A 254 4.95 7.97 -14.52
N LYS A 255 5.90 8.46 -15.33
CA LYS A 255 6.09 8.01 -16.72
C LYS A 255 6.38 6.51 -16.80
N ARG A 256 7.23 6.00 -15.90
CA ARG A 256 7.55 4.56 -15.84
C ARG A 256 6.34 3.71 -15.44
N ASN A 257 5.54 4.18 -14.49
CA ASN A 257 4.34 3.46 -14.05
C ASN A 257 3.24 3.37 -15.12
N GLN A 258 3.34 4.15 -16.17
CA GLN A 258 2.40 4.15 -17.30
C GLN A 258 2.81 3.24 -18.46
N MET A 259 4.04 2.68 -18.44
CA MET A 259 4.63 1.99 -19.62
C MET A 259 3.81 0.80 -20.14
N TYR A 260 3.08 0.11 -19.29
CA TYR A 260 2.36 -1.12 -19.65
C TYR A 260 0.85 -1.00 -19.49
N LYS A 261 0.30 0.19 -19.24
CA LYS A 261 -1.13 0.39 -18.96
C LYS A 261 -2.07 -0.17 -20.02
N ASP A 262 -1.74 0.02 -21.30
CA ASP A 262 -2.60 -0.48 -22.39
C ASP A 262 -2.57 -2.01 -22.43
N PHE A 263 -1.40 -2.61 -22.21
CA PHE A 263 -1.25 -4.05 -22.13
C PHE A 263 -1.98 -4.63 -20.90
N GLU A 264 -1.84 -3.99 -19.76
CA GLU A 264 -2.53 -4.37 -18.50
C GLU A 264 -4.05 -4.30 -18.65
N ALA A 265 -4.57 -3.25 -19.30
CA ALA A 265 -5.99 -3.09 -19.58
C ALA A 265 -6.51 -4.21 -20.47
N HIS A 266 -5.80 -4.54 -21.56
CA HIS A 266 -6.16 -5.64 -22.44
C HIS A 266 -6.19 -6.99 -21.71
N LYS A 267 -5.16 -7.27 -20.91
CA LYS A 267 -5.08 -8.51 -20.12
C LYS A 267 -6.17 -8.60 -19.04
N TYR A 268 -6.53 -7.48 -18.43
CA TYR A 268 -7.64 -7.40 -17.50
C TYR A 268 -8.97 -7.80 -18.17
N GLU A 269 -9.27 -7.23 -19.36
CA GLU A 269 -10.47 -7.54 -20.11
C GLU A 269 -10.53 -9.01 -20.55
N GLU A 270 -9.43 -9.56 -21.07
CA GLU A 270 -9.33 -10.98 -21.43
C GLU A 270 -9.66 -11.87 -20.23
N THR A 271 -9.08 -11.59 -19.06
CA THR A 271 -9.28 -12.37 -17.85
C THR A 271 -10.70 -12.28 -17.33
N CYS A 272 -11.30 -11.10 -17.31
CA CYS A 272 -12.70 -10.91 -16.93
C CYS A 272 -13.65 -11.68 -17.84
N ASN A 273 -13.37 -11.73 -19.15
CA ASN A 273 -14.19 -12.43 -20.13
C ASN A 273 -14.07 -13.95 -20.00
N LEU A 274 -12.91 -14.49 -19.60
CA LEU A 274 -12.75 -15.91 -19.30
C LEU A 274 -13.66 -16.36 -18.15
N PHE A 275 -13.62 -15.64 -17.02
CA PHE A 275 -14.45 -15.99 -15.86
C PHE A 275 -15.96 -15.79 -16.08
N LYS A 276 -16.38 -14.85 -16.96
CA LYS A 276 -17.79 -14.74 -17.35
C LYS A 276 -18.27 -15.96 -18.11
N LYS A 277 -17.47 -16.48 -19.06
CA LYS A 277 -17.81 -17.68 -19.84
C LYS A 277 -17.83 -18.97 -19.03
N GLU A 278 -17.04 -19.05 -17.96
CA GLU A 278 -17.03 -20.20 -17.04
C GLU A 278 -18.26 -20.19 -16.10
N ALA A 279 -18.92 -19.04 -15.93
CA ALA A 279 -20.10 -18.88 -15.08
C ALA A 279 -21.44 -19.08 -15.84
N GLU A 280 -21.40 -19.10 -17.18
CA GLU A 280 -22.53 -19.48 -18.08
C GLU A 280 -22.58 -20.99 -18.34
#